data_1e41c3a5a2d00e1ad83dd4e1b5cdcb28
#
_entry.id   1e41c3a5a2d00e1ad83dd4e1b5cdcb28
#
_cell.length_a   1.000
_cell.length_b   1.000
_cell.length_c   1.000
_cell.angle_alpha   90.00
_cell.angle_beta   90.00
_cell.angle_gamma   90.00
#
_symmetry.space_group_name_H-M   'P 1'
#
loop_
_entity.id
_entity.type
_entity.pdbx_description
1 polymer ?
#
loop_
_entity_poly.entity_id
_entity_poly.type
_entity_poly.pdbx_seq_one_letter_code
_entity_poly.pdbx_strand_id
1 'polypeptide(L)'
;MASPGLDRELKKGSAELLILSLVEDRPRHGYDIGQLIELRSRGALRFNVASLYPLLYRLEKRGWIRGRWVEKAGQRRRRYYRLTPAGKKVLASQRDRWLEFVEAIGRITGIQYA
;
A
#
# COMPACT_ATOMS: atom_id res chain seq x y z
N MET A 1 8.61 5.17 21.15
CA MET A 1 7.44 5.68 20.41
C MET A 1 7.91 6.58 19.27
N ALA A 2 7.50 6.32 18.06
CA ALA A 2 7.89 7.14 16.91
C ALA A 2 7.20 8.50 16.97
N SER A 3 7.89 9.58 16.55
CA SER A 3 7.29 10.91 16.48
C SER A 3 6.28 10.96 15.32
N PRO A 4 5.22 11.80 15.43
CA PRO A 4 4.25 11.93 14.35
C PRO A 4 4.88 12.32 13.01
N GLY A 5 5.94 13.15 13.03
CA GLY A 5 6.64 13.54 11.80
C GLY A 5 7.35 12.39 11.11
N LEU A 6 8.03 11.56 11.89
CA LEU A 6 8.73 10.38 11.36
C LEU A 6 7.74 9.38 10.75
N ASP A 7 6.64 9.11 11.46
CA ASP A 7 5.60 8.23 10.96
C ASP A 7 5.03 8.73 9.63
N ARG A 8 4.81 10.03 9.52
CA ARG A 8 4.27 10.63 8.31
C ARG A 8 5.20 10.44 7.12
N GLU A 9 6.50 10.64 7.31
CA GLU A 9 7.48 10.48 6.26
C GLU A 9 7.59 9.02 5.80
N LEU A 10 7.63 8.09 6.74
CA LEU A 10 7.69 6.66 6.43
C LEU A 10 6.46 6.20 5.68
N LYS A 11 5.27 6.63 6.10
CA LYS A 11 4.02 6.33 5.40
C LYS A 11 4.04 6.88 3.98
N LYS A 12 4.44 8.15 3.83
CA LYS A 12 4.45 8.80 2.52
C LYS A 12 5.36 8.06 1.54
N GLY A 13 6.54 7.61 2.00
CA GLY A 13 7.49 6.93 1.14
C GLY A 13 7.11 5.51 0.79
N SER A 14 6.26 4.84 1.59
CA SER A 14 5.93 3.44 1.41
C SER A 14 4.51 3.19 0.90
N ALA A 15 3.66 4.21 0.87
CA ALA A 15 2.22 4.04 0.61
C ALA A 15 1.92 3.32 -0.70
N GLU A 16 2.59 3.69 -1.78
CA GLU A 16 2.37 3.03 -3.08
C GLU A 16 2.72 1.55 -3.03
N LEU A 17 3.87 1.24 -2.46
CA LEU A 17 4.33 -0.15 -2.31
C LEU A 17 3.32 -0.98 -1.52
N LEU A 18 2.81 -0.43 -0.42
CA LEU A 18 1.83 -1.10 0.42
C LEU A 18 0.54 -1.39 -0.34
N ILE A 19 0.01 -0.40 -1.04
CA ILE A 19 -1.24 -0.55 -1.80
C ILE A 19 -1.07 -1.59 -2.90
N LEU A 20 -0.02 -1.46 -3.72
CA LEU A 20 0.23 -2.38 -4.83
C LEU A 20 0.38 -3.82 -4.33
N SER A 21 1.07 -4.01 -3.22
CA SER A 21 1.25 -5.34 -2.62
C SER A 21 -0.07 -5.95 -2.17
N LEU A 22 -0.97 -5.15 -1.62
CA LEU A 22 -2.23 -5.65 -1.07
C LEU A 22 -3.29 -5.97 -2.13
N VAL A 23 -3.13 -5.48 -3.36
CA VAL A 23 -4.05 -5.80 -4.46
C VAL A 23 -3.44 -6.78 -5.46
N GLU A 24 -2.29 -7.37 -5.13
CA GLU A 24 -1.61 -8.30 -6.02
C GLU A 24 -2.34 -9.64 -6.16
N ASP A 25 -2.77 -10.21 -5.05
CA ASP A 25 -3.36 -11.54 -5.02
C ASP A 25 -4.86 -11.55 -5.27
N ARG A 26 -5.54 -10.47 -4.95
CA ARG A 26 -6.99 -10.36 -5.15
C ARG A 26 -7.42 -8.90 -5.16
N PRO A 27 -8.58 -8.59 -5.78
CA PRO A 27 -9.14 -7.25 -5.70
C PRO A 27 -9.53 -6.90 -4.26
N ARG A 28 -9.31 -5.63 -3.88
CA ARG A 28 -9.67 -5.13 -2.55
C ARG A 28 -10.21 -3.71 -2.67
N HIS A 29 -11.15 -3.35 -1.79
CA HIS A 29 -11.62 -1.96 -1.72
C HIS A 29 -10.79 -1.15 -0.72
N GLY A 30 -10.90 0.18 -0.78
CA GLY A 30 -10.05 1.09 0.00
C GLY A 30 -10.10 0.86 1.51
N TYR A 31 -11.30 0.61 2.05
CA TYR A 31 -11.45 0.34 3.47
C TYR A 31 -10.69 -0.93 3.89
N ASP A 32 -10.79 -1.97 3.08
CA ASP A 32 -10.09 -3.23 3.31
C ASP A 32 -8.57 -3.03 3.30
N ILE A 33 -8.07 -2.25 2.34
CA ILE A 33 -6.65 -1.96 2.23
C ILE A 33 -6.14 -1.28 3.51
N GLY A 34 -6.86 -0.27 3.99
CA GLY A 34 -6.50 0.42 5.22
C GLY A 34 -6.48 -0.48 6.44
N GLN A 35 -7.50 -1.35 6.57
CA GLN A 35 -7.56 -2.30 7.66
C GLN A 35 -6.41 -3.32 7.63
N LEU A 36 -6.07 -3.81 6.44
CA LEU A 36 -5.00 -4.80 6.30
C LEU A 36 -3.63 -4.19 6.59
N ILE A 37 -3.40 -2.94 6.22
CA ILE A 37 -2.16 -2.27 6.57
C ILE A 37 -2.00 -2.22 8.10
N GLU A 38 -3.02 -1.80 8.80
CA GLU A 38 -2.99 -1.73 10.26
C GLU A 38 -2.82 -3.11 10.87
N LEU A 39 -3.60 -4.09 10.43
CA LEU A 39 -3.57 -5.44 10.96
C LEU A 39 -2.22 -6.12 10.73
N ARG A 40 -1.74 -6.11 9.49
CA ARG A 40 -0.50 -6.82 9.13
C ARG A 40 0.74 -6.14 9.69
N SER A 41 0.70 -4.83 9.95
CA SER A 41 1.79 -4.12 10.60
C SER A 41 1.68 -4.17 12.13
N ARG A 42 0.70 -4.88 12.67
CA ARG A 42 0.42 -4.95 14.10
C ARG A 42 0.24 -3.57 14.71
N GLY A 43 -0.45 -2.70 13.99
CA GLY A 43 -0.75 -1.34 14.42
C GLY A 43 0.36 -0.33 14.24
N ALA A 44 1.53 -0.74 13.71
CA ALA A 44 2.66 0.19 13.50
C ALA A 44 2.37 1.21 12.42
N LEU A 45 1.60 0.83 11.39
CA LEU A 45 1.22 1.72 10.31
C LEU A 45 -0.29 1.85 10.27
N ARG A 46 -0.77 3.09 10.17
CA ARG A 46 -2.20 3.40 10.07
C ARG A 46 -2.42 4.43 8.98
N PHE A 47 -3.39 4.15 8.11
CA PHE A 47 -3.84 5.11 7.11
C PHE A 47 -5.33 5.31 7.28
N ASN A 48 -5.78 6.53 7.40
CA ASN A 48 -7.21 6.77 7.38
C ASN A 48 -7.69 6.68 5.92
N VAL A 49 -8.97 6.38 5.75
CA VAL A 49 -9.56 6.17 4.43
C VAL A 49 -9.45 7.42 3.56
N ALA A 50 -9.59 8.59 4.17
CA ALA A 50 -9.48 9.87 3.45
C ALA A 50 -8.09 10.07 2.83
N SER A 51 -7.03 9.54 3.46
CA SER A 51 -5.67 9.61 2.93
C SER A 51 -5.44 8.60 1.81
N LEU A 52 -6.11 7.45 1.85
CA LEU A 52 -5.93 6.39 0.86
C LEU A 52 -6.60 6.71 -0.48
N TYR A 53 -7.78 7.31 -0.49
CA TYR A 53 -8.51 7.54 -1.73
C TYR A 53 -7.75 8.37 -2.75
N PRO A 54 -7.09 9.48 -2.41
CA PRO A 54 -6.28 10.21 -3.38
C PRO A 54 -5.14 9.37 -3.97
N LEU A 55 -4.54 8.49 -3.16
CA LEU A 55 -3.49 7.59 -3.62
C LEU A 55 -4.04 6.55 -4.59
N LEU A 56 -5.17 5.94 -4.26
CA LEU A 56 -5.82 4.97 -5.14
C LEU A 56 -6.19 5.62 -6.48
N TYR A 57 -6.71 6.84 -6.45
CA TYR A 57 -7.03 7.58 -7.66
C TYR A 57 -5.79 7.79 -8.54
N ARG A 58 -4.67 8.20 -7.94
CA ARG A 58 -3.44 8.42 -8.70
C ARG A 58 -2.87 7.14 -9.29
N LEU A 59 -2.90 6.05 -8.53
CA LEU A 59 -2.40 4.76 -9.02
C LEU A 59 -3.26 4.23 -10.15
N GLU A 60 -4.57 4.41 -10.07
CA GLU A 60 -5.47 4.04 -11.14
C GLU A 60 -5.25 4.89 -12.38
N LYS A 61 -5.05 6.20 -12.21
CA LYS A 61 -4.77 7.11 -13.30
C LYS A 61 -3.47 6.77 -14.03
N ARG A 62 -2.48 6.26 -13.30
CA ARG A 62 -1.22 5.79 -13.88
C ARG A 62 -1.36 4.43 -14.57
N GLY A 63 -2.48 3.76 -14.40
CA GLY A 63 -2.71 2.46 -15.00
C GLY A 63 -2.07 1.29 -14.24
N TRP A 64 -1.65 1.50 -13.00
CA TRP A 64 -1.02 0.45 -12.19
C TRP A 64 -2.03 -0.40 -11.44
N ILE A 65 -3.19 0.17 -11.15
CA ILE A 65 -4.35 -0.56 -10.61
C ILE A 65 -5.57 -0.20 -11.44
N ARG A 66 -6.59 -1.07 -11.40
CA ARG A 66 -7.86 -0.82 -12.07
C ARG A 66 -8.99 -1.03 -11.08
N GLY A 67 -9.86 -0.03 -10.99
CA GLY A 67 -11.03 -0.09 -10.12
C GLY A 67 -12.26 -0.62 -10.84
N ARG A 68 -13.11 -1.33 -10.09
CA ARG A 68 -14.38 -1.85 -10.58
C ARG A 68 -15.42 -1.70 -9.47
N TRP A 69 -16.57 -1.15 -9.84
CA TRP A 69 -17.68 -1.06 -8.90
C TRP A 69 -18.32 -2.43 -8.74
N VAL A 70 -18.54 -2.83 -7.50
CA VAL A 70 -19.20 -4.09 -7.15
C VAL A 70 -20.36 -3.78 -6.22
N GLU A 71 -21.51 -4.32 -6.59
CA GLU A 71 -22.75 -4.17 -5.85
C GLU A 71 -23.20 -5.54 -5.36
N LYS A 72 -23.38 -5.69 -4.06
CA LYS A 72 -23.87 -6.94 -3.47
C LYS A 72 -25.20 -6.66 -2.79
N ALA A 73 -26.12 -7.61 -2.90
CA ALA A 73 -27.45 -7.48 -2.31
C ALA A 73 -27.35 -7.12 -0.83
N GLY A 74 -28.07 -6.08 -0.42
CA GLY A 74 -28.11 -5.62 0.95
C GLY A 74 -26.86 -4.92 1.44
N GLN A 75 -25.91 -4.64 0.55
CA GLN A 75 -24.65 -4.01 0.92
C GLN A 75 -24.41 -2.74 0.12
N ARG A 76 -23.56 -1.86 0.67
CA ARG A 76 -23.14 -0.65 -0.02
C ARG A 76 -22.32 -1.00 -1.26
N ARG A 77 -22.56 -0.26 -2.35
CA ARG A 77 -21.74 -0.34 -3.53
C ARG A 77 -20.30 0.07 -3.20
N ARG A 78 -19.31 -0.72 -3.63
CA ARG A 78 -17.89 -0.47 -3.34
C ARG A 78 -17.04 -0.62 -4.57
N ARG A 79 -15.98 0.18 -4.64
CA ARG A 79 -15.02 0.09 -5.72
C ARG A 79 -13.86 -0.82 -5.30
N TYR A 80 -13.68 -1.91 -6.04
CA TYR A 80 -12.60 -2.86 -5.83
C TYR A 80 -11.47 -2.58 -6.81
N TYR A 81 -10.24 -2.62 -6.31
CA TYR A 81 -9.05 -2.36 -7.11
C TYR A 81 -8.24 -3.63 -7.25
N ARG A 82 -7.70 -3.85 -8.45
CA ARG A 82 -6.82 -4.97 -8.76
C ARG A 82 -5.56 -4.47 -9.43
N LEU A 83 -4.48 -5.24 -9.31
CA LEU A 83 -3.21 -4.92 -9.95
C LEU A 83 -3.29 -5.20 -11.45
N THR A 84 -2.77 -4.26 -12.25
CA THR A 84 -2.68 -4.45 -13.71
C THR A 84 -1.34 -5.09 -14.07
N PRO A 85 -1.16 -5.58 -15.33
CA PRO A 85 0.16 -6.03 -15.77
C PRO A 85 1.25 -4.97 -15.63
N ALA A 86 0.94 -3.70 -15.94
CA ALA A 86 1.86 -2.58 -15.72
C ALA A 86 2.18 -2.42 -14.23
N GLY A 87 1.16 -2.53 -13.37
CA GLY A 87 1.34 -2.45 -11.93
C GLY A 87 2.23 -3.56 -11.37
N LYS A 88 2.14 -4.76 -11.94
CA LYS A 88 3.01 -5.87 -11.53
C LYS A 88 4.48 -5.56 -11.76
N LYS A 89 4.80 -4.95 -12.89
CA LYS A 89 6.17 -4.54 -13.20
C LYS A 89 6.66 -3.46 -12.24
N VAL A 90 5.81 -2.49 -11.95
CA VAL A 90 6.14 -1.43 -10.99
C VAL A 90 6.35 -2.01 -9.60
N LEU A 91 5.49 -2.91 -9.16
CA LEU A 91 5.61 -3.54 -7.85
C LEU A 91 6.92 -4.31 -7.71
N ALA A 92 7.30 -5.10 -8.72
CA ALA A 92 8.56 -5.84 -8.71
C ALA A 92 9.74 -4.88 -8.58
N SER A 93 9.75 -3.81 -9.35
CA SER A 93 10.81 -2.79 -9.31
C SER A 93 10.87 -2.10 -7.94
N GLN A 94 9.72 -1.76 -7.37
CA GLN A 94 9.68 -1.11 -6.06
C GLN A 94 10.16 -2.04 -4.94
N ARG A 95 9.80 -3.32 -5.00
CA ARG A 95 10.28 -4.31 -4.03
C ARG A 95 11.79 -4.41 -4.05
N ASP A 96 12.39 -4.44 -5.24
CA ASP A 96 13.84 -4.50 -5.38
C ASP A 96 14.51 -3.26 -4.78
N ARG A 97 13.98 -2.08 -5.07
CA ARG A 97 14.51 -0.82 -4.54
C ARG A 97 14.40 -0.75 -3.03
N TRP A 98 13.27 -1.18 -2.48
CA TRP A 98 13.07 -1.16 -1.04
C TRP A 98 13.99 -2.17 -0.34
N LEU A 99 14.17 -3.34 -0.91
CA LEU A 99 15.10 -4.33 -0.36
C LEU A 99 16.52 -3.76 -0.34
N GLU A 100 16.97 -3.17 -1.44
CA GLU A 100 18.27 -2.54 -1.53
C GLU A 100 18.45 -1.44 -0.49
N PHE A 101 17.42 -0.60 -0.33
CA PHE A 101 17.43 0.46 0.65
C PHE A 101 17.50 -0.06 2.09
N VAL A 102 16.68 -1.05 2.42
CA VAL A 102 16.66 -1.66 3.76
C VAL A 102 18.00 -2.32 4.08
N GLU A 103 18.58 -3.02 3.12
CA GLU A 103 19.90 -3.64 3.29
C GLU A 103 20.99 -2.59 3.52
N ALA A 104 20.95 -1.50 2.77
CA ALA A 104 21.90 -0.40 2.93
C ALA A 104 21.79 0.24 4.33
N ILE A 105 20.57 0.49 4.77
CA ILE A 105 20.32 1.03 6.11
C ILE A 105 20.88 0.07 7.17
N GLY A 106 20.63 -1.22 7.01
CA GLY A 106 21.12 -2.23 7.95
C GLY A 106 22.63 -2.25 8.06
N ARG A 107 23.33 -2.13 6.92
CA ARG A 107 24.80 -2.11 6.92
C ARG A 107 25.36 -0.88 7.64
N ILE A 108 24.69 0.26 7.56
CA ILE A 108 25.17 1.49 8.19
C ILE A 108 24.82 1.53 9.68
N THR A 109 23.61 1.13 10.03
CA THR A 109 23.07 1.30 11.38
C THR A 109 23.23 0.08 12.28
N GLY A 110 23.50 -1.08 11.71
CA GLY A 110 23.46 -2.33 12.46
C GLY A 110 22.07 -2.86 12.75
N ILE A 111 21.03 -2.19 12.26
CA ILE A 111 19.65 -2.66 12.44
C ILE A 111 19.44 -3.87 11.55
N GLN A 112 18.91 -4.95 12.13
CA GLN A 112 18.53 -6.13 11.39
C GLN A 112 17.03 -6.17 11.21
N TYR A 113 16.61 -6.72 10.09
CA TYR A 113 15.20 -6.97 9.81
C TYR A 113 15.01 -8.46 9.56
N ALA A 114 13.87 -8.98 9.98
CA ALA A 114 13.58 -10.40 9.85
C ALA A 114 12.98 -10.72 8.48
#